data_e629bb23dc49d5c582ab37846f6d82e6
#
_entry.id   e629bb23dc49d5c582ab37846f6d82e6
#
_cell.length_a   1.000
_cell.length_b   1.000
_cell.length_c   1.000
_cell.angle_alpha   90.00
_cell.angle_beta   90.00
_cell.angle_gamma   90.00
#
_symmetry.space_group_name_H-M   'P 1'
#
loop_
_entity.id
_entity.type
_entity.pdbx_description
1 polymer ?
#
loop_
_entity_poly.entity_id
_entity_poly.type
_entity_poly.pdbx_seq_one_letter_code
_entity_poly.pdbx_strand_id
1 'polypeptide(L)'
;MKRPTLLHMLVATALSVALICSALARQGTKMDPDAKTITIEGLVRDLACPVQNPAGNSTDSDLKCILDCVKHGSPIIILTRDGLIYFPISADMPDSDQREKMMPFVGKYVQATGPAFERKGTRAIAITQIKELKGVHTDSKAN
;
A
#
# COMPACT_ATOMS: atom_id res chain seq x y z
N MET A 1 -34.22 -14.68 -53.95
CA MET A 1 -33.07 -14.32 -53.10
C MET A 1 -33.33 -12.98 -52.45
N LYS A 2 -33.67 -12.92 -51.14
CA LYS A 2 -33.95 -11.67 -50.42
C LYS A 2 -32.60 -11.05 -50.04
N ARG A 3 -32.31 -9.86 -50.52
CA ARG A 3 -31.12 -9.07 -50.15
C ARG A 3 -31.27 -8.58 -48.72
N PRO A 4 -30.26 -8.81 -47.81
CA PRO A 4 -30.31 -8.26 -46.47
C PRO A 4 -30.32 -6.74 -46.56
N THR A 5 -31.26 -6.09 -45.86
CA THR A 5 -31.40 -4.65 -45.84
C THR A 5 -30.21 -4.02 -45.14
N LEU A 6 -29.73 -2.88 -45.62
CA LEU A 6 -28.58 -2.11 -45.10
C LEU A 6 -28.63 -1.89 -43.59
N LEU A 7 -29.85 -1.85 -43.04
CA LEU A 7 -30.10 -1.71 -41.60
C LEU A 7 -29.56 -2.90 -40.76
N HIS A 8 -29.61 -4.13 -41.28
CA HIS A 8 -29.10 -5.31 -40.55
C HIS A 8 -27.56 -5.36 -40.50
N MET A 9 -26.89 -4.81 -41.52
CA MET A 9 -25.42 -4.73 -41.50
C MET A 9 -24.91 -3.66 -40.53
N LEU A 10 -25.60 -2.54 -40.36
CA LEU A 10 -25.20 -1.51 -39.40
C LEU A 10 -25.36 -1.94 -37.93
N VAL A 11 -26.38 -2.71 -37.62
CA VAL A 11 -26.60 -3.22 -36.28
C VAL A 11 -25.54 -4.27 -35.89
N ALA A 12 -25.16 -5.13 -36.83
CA ALA A 12 -24.14 -6.17 -36.58
C ALA A 12 -22.75 -5.57 -36.34
N THR A 13 -22.39 -4.48 -37.01
CA THR A 13 -21.09 -3.80 -36.81
C THR A 13 -21.02 -3.02 -35.49
N ALA A 14 -22.14 -2.42 -35.06
CA ALA A 14 -22.21 -1.72 -33.78
C ALA A 14 -22.06 -2.65 -32.57
N LEU A 15 -22.63 -3.88 -32.65
CA LEU A 15 -22.55 -4.86 -31.58
C LEU A 15 -21.11 -5.42 -31.39
N SER A 16 -20.37 -5.61 -32.50
CA SER A 16 -18.99 -6.12 -32.44
C SER A 16 -18.00 -5.13 -31.86
N VAL A 17 -18.18 -3.83 -32.10
CA VAL A 17 -17.31 -2.78 -31.52
C VAL A 17 -17.54 -2.65 -30.01
N ALA A 18 -18.78 -2.77 -29.53
CA ALA A 18 -19.09 -2.72 -28.10
C ALA A 18 -18.47 -3.87 -27.30
N LEU A 19 -18.36 -5.07 -27.88
CA LEU A 19 -17.74 -6.22 -27.22
C LEU A 19 -16.21 -6.08 -27.09
N ILE A 20 -15.56 -5.44 -28.06
CA ILE A 20 -14.09 -5.26 -28.05
C ILE A 20 -13.69 -4.19 -27.01
N CYS A 21 -14.46 -3.13 -26.84
CA CYS A 21 -14.20 -2.11 -25.80
C CYS A 21 -14.29 -2.66 -24.36
N SER A 22 -15.17 -3.64 -24.13
CA SER A 22 -15.35 -4.22 -22.80
C SER A 22 -14.20 -5.16 -22.38
N ALA A 23 -13.42 -5.69 -23.32
CA ALA A 23 -12.31 -6.59 -23.07
C ALA A 23 -11.00 -5.85 -22.70
N LEU A 24 -10.86 -4.58 -23.10
CA LEU A 24 -9.66 -3.78 -22.84
C LEU A 24 -9.63 -3.13 -21.46
N ALA A 25 -10.74 -3.12 -20.73
CA ALA A 25 -10.87 -2.44 -19.43
C ALA A 25 -10.42 -3.30 -18.21
N ARG A 26 -9.85 -4.49 -18.41
CA ARG A 26 -9.53 -5.44 -17.31
C ARG A 26 -8.09 -5.93 -17.26
N GLN A 27 -7.16 -5.17 -17.75
CA GLN A 27 -5.75 -5.49 -17.51
C GLN A 27 -5.26 -4.72 -16.29
N GLY A 28 -5.62 -5.18 -15.09
CA GLY A 28 -4.89 -4.85 -13.89
C GLY A 28 -3.43 -5.26 -14.11
N THR A 29 -2.50 -4.32 -14.01
CA THR A 29 -1.07 -4.60 -14.11
C THR A 29 -0.70 -5.50 -12.93
N LYS A 30 -0.29 -6.73 -13.21
CA LYS A 30 0.22 -7.63 -12.18
C LYS A 30 1.45 -7.02 -11.52
N MET A 31 1.60 -7.29 -10.25
CA MET A 31 2.78 -6.95 -9.47
C MET A 31 4.06 -7.40 -10.20
N ASP A 32 5.14 -6.63 -10.03
CA ASP A 32 6.46 -6.94 -10.56
C ASP A 32 6.87 -8.37 -10.16
N PRO A 33 7.13 -9.27 -11.12
CA PRO A 33 7.51 -10.65 -10.83
C PRO A 33 8.81 -10.77 -10.04
N ASP A 34 9.65 -9.72 -10.04
CA ASP A 34 10.94 -9.70 -9.35
C ASP A 34 10.85 -9.21 -7.89
N ALA A 35 9.66 -8.84 -7.42
CA ALA A 35 9.47 -8.42 -6.04
C ALA A 35 9.74 -9.57 -5.06
N LYS A 36 10.74 -9.40 -4.21
CA LYS A 36 11.06 -10.39 -3.17
C LYS A 36 10.10 -10.25 -1.99
N THR A 37 9.55 -11.37 -1.55
CA THR A 37 8.83 -11.41 -0.27
C THR A 37 9.83 -11.30 0.87
N ILE A 38 9.64 -10.29 1.73
CA ILE A 38 10.43 -10.07 2.94
C ILE A 38 9.54 -10.03 4.16
N THR A 39 10.16 -10.15 5.33
CA THR A 39 9.53 -9.89 6.61
C THR A 39 10.27 -8.73 7.26
N ILE A 40 9.52 -7.72 7.66
CA ILE A 40 10.05 -6.54 8.38
C ILE A 40 9.39 -6.44 9.73
N GLU A 41 10.10 -5.83 10.69
CA GLU A 41 9.58 -5.49 12.00
C GLU A 41 9.71 -3.99 12.22
N GLY A 42 8.64 -3.37 12.73
CA GLY A 42 8.65 -1.93 12.92
C GLY A 42 7.40 -1.39 13.58
N LEU A 43 7.47 -0.11 13.94
CA LEU A 43 6.37 0.65 14.50
C LEU A 43 5.46 1.14 13.36
N VAL A 44 4.17 0.85 13.44
CA VAL A 44 3.17 1.46 12.55
C VAL A 44 2.85 2.86 13.05
N ARG A 45 3.16 3.87 12.25
CA ARG A 45 2.99 5.27 12.63
C ARG A 45 2.74 6.19 11.45
N ASP A 46 2.57 7.48 11.75
CA ASP A 46 2.54 8.55 10.75
C ASP A 46 3.92 8.80 10.14
N LEU A 47 3.95 9.32 8.91
CA LEU A 47 5.17 9.71 8.21
C LEU A 47 5.75 11.03 8.74
N ALA A 48 4.90 11.99 9.11
CA ALA A 48 5.32 13.37 9.33
C ALA A 48 6.30 13.51 10.50
N CYS A 49 6.02 12.88 11.64
CA CYS A 49 6.85 13.03 12.84
C CYS A 49 8.29 12.54 12.65
N PRO A 50 8.56 11.33 12.14
CA PRO A 50 9.95 10.86 12.00
C PRO A 50 10.75 11.64 10.95
N VAL A 51 10.08 12.27 9.98
CA VAL A 51 10.74 13.08 8.94
C VAL A 51 11.01 14.50 9.42
N GLN A 52 10.07 15.12 10.15
CA GLN A 52 10.18 16.51 10.58
C GLN A 52 10.93 16.68 11.89
N ASN A 53 11.02 15.65 12.72
CA ASN A 53 11.70 15.70 14.00
C ASN A 53 12.83 14.67 14.07
N PRO A 54 13.99 14.96 13.48
CA PRO A 54 15.12 14.03 13.48
C PRO A 54 15.72 13.77 14.87
N ALA A 55 15.44 14.63 15.86
CA ALA A 55 15.84 14.44 17.25
C ALA A 55 14.80 13.65 18.05
N GLY A 56 13.56 13.58 17.56
CA GLY A 56 12.54 12.71 18.10
C GLY A 56 12.87 11.28 17.70
N ASN A 57 13.23 10.46 18.68
CA ASN A 57 13.48 9.07 18.45
C ASN A 57 12.33 8.47 17.67
N SER A 58 12.67 7.84 16.56
CA SER A 58 11.77 7.11 15.69
C SER A 58 10.92 6.06 16.44
N THR A 59 11.20 5.85 17.70
CA THR A 59 10.62 4.84 18.58
C THR A 59 9.76 5.41 19.71
N ASP A 60 9.90 6.69 20.09
CA ASP A 60 9.01 7.31 21.09
C ASP A 60 7.64 7.57 20.47
N SER A 61 6.75 6.66 20.74
CA SER A 61 5.38 6.73 20.27
C SER A 61 4.51 7.45 21.30
N ASP A 62 4.42 8.76 21.22
CA ASP A 62 3.21 9.40 21.73
C ASP A 62 2.04 8.97 20.83
N LEU A 63 1.32 7.95 21.26
CA LEU A 63 0.21 7.37 20.52
C LEU A 63 -0.82 8.46 20.14
N LYS A 64 -1.02 9.45 21.00
CA LYS A 64 -1.92 10.57 20.71
C LYS A 64 -1.42 11.39 19.51
N CYS A 65 -0.14 11.73 19.50
CA CYS A 65 0.47 12.48 18.39
C CYS A 65 0.37 11.69 17.07
N ILE A 66 0.71 10.41 17.08
CA ILE A 66 0.61 9.53 15.91
C ILE A 66 -0.81 9.51 15.36
N LEU A 67 -1.80 9.29 16.24
CA LEU A 67 -3.21 9.23 15.84
C LEU A 67 -3.71 10.58 15.31
N ASP A 68 -3.30 11.68 15.93
CA ASP A 68 -3.69 13.02 15.47
C ASP A 68 -3.08 13.32 14.08
N CYS A 69 -1.81 13.00 13.85
CA CYS A 69 -1.18 13.14 12.54
C CYS A 69 -1.88 12.30 11.47
N VAL A 70 -2.19 11.04 11.78
CA VAL A 70 -2.93 10.16 10.87
C VAL A 70 -4.32 10.71 10.56
N LYS A 71 -5.06 11.21 11.56
CA LYS A 71 -6.38 11.83 11.36
C LYS A 71 -6.32 13.06 10.45
N HIS A 72 -5.24 13.84 10.52
CA HIS A 72 -5.03 15.01 9.67
C HIS A 72 -4.45 14.68 8.28
N GLY A 73 -4.37 13.39 7.91
CA GLY A 73 -4.03 12.96 6.56
C GLY A 73 -2.56 12.55 6.35
N SER A 74 -1.74 12.53 7.41
CA SER A 74 -0.39 11.97 7.28
C SER A 74 -0.45 10.52 6.82
N PRO A 75 0.39 10.09 5.85
CA PRO A 75 0.48 8.71 5.45
C PRO A 75 0.86 7.80 6.62
N ILE A 76 0.27 6.59 6.63
CA ILE A 76 0.67 5.54 7.57
C ILE A 76 1.86 4.79 6.98
N ILE A 77 2.90 4.60 7.77
CA ILE A 77 4.12 3.88 7.42
C ILE A 77 4.46 2.81 8.44
N ILE A 78 5.39 1.91 8.09
CA ILE A 78 6.09 1.06 9.05
C ILE A 78 7.51 1.57 9.16
N LEU A 79 7.89 2.02 10.36
CA LEU A 79 9.23 2.49 10.67
C LEU A 79 10.00 1.39 11.39
N THR A 80 11.05 0.87 10.77
CA THR A 80 11.90 -0.18 11.34
C THR A 80 12.87 0.38 12.39
N ARG A 81 13.48 -0.48 13.19
CA ARG A 81 14.42 -0.05 14.24
C ARG A 81 15.70 0.60 13.70
N ASP A 82 16.11 0.21 12.51
CA ASP A 82 17.23 0.80 11.77
C ASP A 82 16.87 2.09 11.00
N GLY A 83 15.65 2.61 11.21
CA GLY A 83 15.20 3.87 10.65
C GLY A 83 14.70 3.80 9.21
N LEU A 84 14.52 2.61 8.64
CA LEU A 84 13.95 2.47 7.30
C LEU A 84 12.44 2.67 7.32
N ILE A 85 11.94 3.39 6.32
CA ILE A 85 10.52 3.68 6.14
C ILE A 85 9.98 2.78 5.03
N TYR A 86 8.91 2.03 5.34
CA TYR A 86 8.16 1.25 4.37
C TYR A 86 6.74 1.77 4.23
N PHE A 87 6.32 2.05 2.99
CA PHE A 87 4.96 2.42 2.64
C PHE A 87 4.13 1.16 2.39
N PRO A 88 3.02 0.95 3.12
CA PRO A 88 2.05 -0.08 2.75
C PRO A 88 1.39 0.28 1.41
N ILE A 89 1.40 -0.67 0.48
CA ILE A 89 0.75 -0.54 -0.84
C ILE A 89 -0.13 -1.76 -1.11
N SER A 90 -1.02 -1.68 -2.09
CA SER A 90 -1.73 -2.87 -2.59
C SER A 90 -0.81 -3.72 -3.47
N ALA A 91 -1.17 -5.00 -3.63
CA ALA A 91 -0.46 -5.91 -4.53
C ALA A 91 -0.83 -5.69 -6.00
N ASP A 92 -1.96 -5.02 -6.25
CA ASP A 92 -2.54 -4.83 -7.57
C ASP A 92 -2.58 -3.35 -7.93
N MET A 93 -2.65 -3.08 -9.24
CA MET A 93 -2.84 -1.74 -9.78
C MET A 93 -4.25 -1.59 -10.38
N PRO A 94 -4.92 -0.45 -10.21
CA PRO A 94 -4.46 0.73 -9.47
C PRO A 94 -4.31 0.47 -7.98
N ASP A 95 -3.34 1.15 -7.35
CA ASP A 95 -3.10 1.05 -5.92
C ASP A 95 -4.36 1.44 -5.12
N SER A 96 -4.68 0.65 -4.11
CA SER A 96 -5.78 0.92 -3.19
C SER A 96 -5.26 1.44 -1.86
N ASP A 97 -5.99 2.37 -1.26
CA ASP A 97 -5.64 2.91 0.05
C ASP A 97 -5.57 1.79 1.10
N GLN A 98 -4.42 1.69 1.76
CA GLN A 98 -4.17 0.69 2.81
C GLN A 98 -4.53 1.19 4.21
N ARG A 99 -5.08 2.40 4.34
CA ARG A 99 -5.36 3.05 5.63
C ARG A 99 -6.24 2.20 6.53
N GLU A 100 -7.37 1.71 6.04
CA GLU A 100 -8.29 0.89 6.84
C GLU A 100 -7.63 -0.38 7.37
N LYS A 101 -6.82 -1.04 6.55
CA LYS A 101 -6.07 -2.24 6.91
C LYS A 101 -5.01 -1.96 7.99
N MET A 102 -4.40 -0.78 7.95
CA MET A 102 -3.31 -0.39 8.84
C MET A 102 -3.77 0.26 10.14
N MET A 103 -4.95 0.89 10.17
CA MET A 103 -5.47 1.60 11.35
C MET A 103 -5.47 0.78 12.65
N PRO A 104 -5.83 -0.52 12.67
CA PRO A 104 -5.78 -1.33 13.89
C PRO A 104 -4.39 -1.50 14.50
N PHE A 105 -3.35 -1.24 13.70
CA PHE A 105 -1.95 -1.40 14.09
C PHE A 105 -1.22 -0.08 14.39
N VAL A 106 -1.88 1.07 14.20
CA VAL A 106 -1.27 2.38 14.46
C VAL A 106 -0.85 2.49 15.92
N GLY A 107 0.40 2.88 16.15
CA GLY A 107 1.04 2.95 17.46
C GLY A 107 1.53 1.60 18.01
N LYS A 108 1.47 0.54 17.21
CA LYS A 108 1.89 -0.81 17.61
C LYS A 108 3.15 -1.23 16.86
N TYR A 109 3.97 -2.02 17.54
CA TYR A 109 5.08 -2.70 16.90
C TYR A 109 4.59 -3.98 16.24
N VAL A 110 4.90 -4.16 14.97
CA VAL A 110 4.38 -5.26 14.16
C VAL A 110 5.49 -6.02 13.44
N GLN A 111 5.18 -7.25 13.08
CA GLN A 111 5.87 -7.99 12.03
C GLN A 111 4.98 -8.04 10.80
N ALA A 112 5.46 -7.52 9.68
CA ALA A 112 4.75 -7.49 8.40
C ALA A 112 5.53 -8.28 7.36
N THR A 113 4.82 -9.11 6.60
CA THR A 113 5.39 -9.95 5.53
C THR A 113 4.68 -9.65 4.22
N GLY A 114 5.44 -9.57 3.13
CA GLY A 114 4.91 -9.38 1.79
C GLY A 114 5.98 -9.04 0.77
N PRO A 115 5.63 -8.99 -0.51
CA PRO A 115 6.50 -8.47 -1.55
C PRO A 115 6.90 -7.04 -1.28
N ALA A 116 8.21 -6.77 -1.36
CA ALA A 116 8.76 -5.44 -1.13
C ALA A 116 9.39 -4.88 -2.40
N PHE A 117 9.36 -3.57 -2.50
CA PHE A 117 9.84 -2.80 -3.63
C PHE A 117 10.76 -1.70 -3.11
N GLU A 118 11.87 -1.48 -3.80
CA GLU A 118 12.72 -0.30 -3.59
C GLU A 118 12.98 0.36 -4.93
N ARG A 119 12.37 1.52 -5.14
CA ARG A 119 12.50 2.27 -6.39
C ARG A 119 12.58 3.77 -6.11
N LYS A 120 13.49 4.44 -6.79
CA LYS A 120 13.66 5.90 -6.70
C LYS A 120 13.81 6.41 -5.26
N GLY A 121 14.51 5.65 -4.42
CA GLY A 121 14.71 6.00 -3.01
C GLY A 121 13.51 5.73 -2.09
N THR A 122 12.43 5.16 -2.60
CA THR A 122 11.24 4.83 -1.81
C THR A 122 11.15 3.31 -1.60
N ARG A 123 10.85 2.90 -0.37
CA ARG A 123 10.55 1.51 -0.02
C ARG A 123 9.07 1.33 0.19
N ALA A 124 8.53 0.27 -0.39
CA ALA A 124 7.13 -0.09 -0.22
C ALA A 124 6.99 -1.59 0.03
N ILE A 125 5.88 -2.00 0.64
CA ILE A 125 5.57 -3.41 0.92
C ILE A 125 4.08 -3.68 0.68
N ALA A 126 3.79 -4.68 -0.16
CA ALA A 126 2.44 -5.19 -0.33
C ALA A 126 2.17 -6.26 0.74
N ILE A 127 1.60 -5.82 1.87
CA ILE A 127 1.46 -6.64 3.07
C ILE A 127 0.46 -7.77 2.82
N THR A 128 0.94 -9.02 2.89
CA THR A 128 0.12 -10.24 2.84
C THR A 128 -0.23 -10.76 4.23
N GLN A 129 0.67 -10.55 5.20
CA GLN A 129 0.47 -10.93 6.60
C GLN A 129 1.00 -9.82 7.51
N ILE A 130 0.26 -9.53 8.59
CA ILE A 130 0.68 -8.59 9.62
C ILE A 130 0.22 -9.11 10.98
N LYS A 131 1.09 -9.02 11.97
CA LYS A 131 0.77 -9.36 13.37
C LYS A 131 1.45 -8.38 14.32
N GLU A 132 0.76 -8.08 15.42
CA GLU A 132 1.34 -7.30 16.52
C GLU A 132 2.39 -8.12 17.27
N LEU A 133 3.51 -7.51 17.56
CA LEU A 133 4.57 -8.06 18.43
C LEU A 133 4.38 -7.51 19.85
N LYS A 134 3.73 -8.29 20.71
CA LYS A 134 3.48 -7.90 22.09
C LYS A 134 4.79 -7.88 22.92
N GLY A 135 4.88 -6.89 23.84
CA GLY A 135 6.03 -6.80 24.77
C GLY A 135 7.30 -6.20 24.14
N VAL A 136 7.23 -5.74 22.90
CA VAL A 136 8.28 -4.94 22.30
C VAL A 136 8.06 -3.49 22.72
N HIS A 137 8.77 -3.05 23.77
CA HIS A 137 8.82 -1.65 24.13
C HIS A 137 9.76 -0.91 23.18
N THR A 138 9.35 0.27 22.78
CA THR A 138 10.08 1.12 21.83
C THR A 138 11.26 1.86 22.48
N ASP A 139 11.55 1.56 23.73
CA ASP A 139 12.56 2.24 24.57
C ASP A 139 14.02 1.92 24.19
N SER A 140 14.32 1.70 22.95
CA SER A 140 15.72 1.65 22.55
C SER A 140 16.21 3.08 22.30
N LYS A 141 16.76 3.71 23.33
CA LYS A 141 17.70 4.82 23.14
C LYS A 141 18.78 4.31 22.19
N ALA A 142 18.74 4.75 20.95
CA ALA A 142 19.90 4.62 20.08
C ALA A 142 20.98 5.53 20.66
N ASN A 143 22.04 4.92 21.20
CA ASN A 143 23.30 5.61 21.49
C ASN A 143 23.95 6.06 20.18
#